data_2d5a499621283328ea4e3f1b46444b99
#
_entry.id   2d5a499621283328ea4e3f1b46444b99
#
_cell.length_a   1.000
_cell.length_b   1.000
_cell.length_c   1.000
_cell.angle_alpha   90.00
_cell.angle_beta   90.00
_cell.angle_gamma   90.00
#
_symmetry.space_group_name_H-M   'P 1'
#
loop_
_entity.id
_entity.type
_entity.pdbx_description
1 polymer ?
#
loop_
_entity_poly.entity_id
_entity_poly.type
_entity_poly.pdbx_seq_one_letter_code
_entity_poly.pdbx_strand_id
1 'polypeptide(L)'
;EIDSALFGTIFHRSAELVYQDLTTNGKEIRKEDLEQLLRNDVKLQTYVDNAFKEELFHVQANEQPEYNGTQLIHSKVIASYLRQLLRNDLHYAPFHMEAMEQKVTETVEIETPLGILPLNSGGTIDRMESKDDTLRIVDYKTGGTPRTPENIEQLFVPADNRPNYIFQTFLYAAIMCRKQTLKVAPSLLYIHRAASENYSPVIEMGAPRQPKIPVSNFAFYEDEFR
;
A
#
# COMPACT_ATOMS: atom_id res chain seq x y z
N GLU A 1 23.60 1.17 8.13
CA GLU A 1 22.64 0.36 8.92
C GLU A 1 21.27 0.50 8.30
N ILE A 2 20.47 -0.60 8.27
CA ILE A 2 19.11 -0.57 7.74
C ILE A 2 18.15 -0.43 8.93
N ASP A 3 17.56 0.76 9.05
CA ASP A 3 16.48 1.02 10.00
C ASP A 3 15.11 0.58 9.42
N SER A 4 14.05 0.76 10.20
CA SER A 4 12.70 0.36 9.80
C SER A 4 12.16 1.17 8.61
N ALA A 5 12.58 2.43 8.46
CA ALA A 5 12.15 3.28 7.37
C ALA A 5 12.80 2.84 6.05
N LEU A 6 14.12 2.66 6.05
CA LEU A 6 14.85 2.17 4.88
C LEU A 6 14.43 0.74 4.50
N PHE A 7 14.16 -0.13 5.49
CA PHE A 7 13.60 -1.46 5.23
C PHE A 7 12.27 -1.37 4.46
N GLY A 8 11.38 -0.48 4.89
CA GLY A 8 10.13 -0.21 4.19
C GLY A 8 10.36 0.29 2.77
N THR A 9 11.25 1.27 2.58
CA THR A 9 11.59 1.82 1.25
C THR A 9 12.10 0.75 0.29
N ILE A 10 13.02 -0.12 0.75
CA ILE A 10 13.54 -1.23 -0.08
C ILE A 10 12.42 -2.22 -0.42
N PHE A 11 11.52 -2.53 0.54
CA PHE A 11 10.37 -3.40 0.26
C PHE A 11 9.44 -2.79 -0.80
N HIS A 12 9.03 -1.51 -0.66
CA HIS A 12 8.18 -0.80 -1.62
C HIS A 12 8.81 -0.81 -3.02
N ARG A 13 10.10 -0.49 -3.10
CA ARG A 13 10.81 -0.53 -4.39
C ARG A 13 10.87 -1.92 -4.99
N SER A 14 11.10 -2.95 -4.17
CA SER A 14 11.07 -4.35 -4.61
C SER A 14 9.70 -4.74 -5.17
N ALA A 15 8.62 -4.36 -4.49
CA ALA A 15 7.25 -4.59 -4.95
C ALA A 15 6.95 -3.85 -6.26
N GLU A 16 7.36 -2.58 -6.36
CA GLU A 16 7.20 -1.79 -7.58
C GLU A 16 7.88 -2.46 -8.78
N LEU A 17 9.12 -2.93 -8.64
CA LEU A 17 9.85 -3.64 -9.70
C LEU A 17 9.14 -4.92 -10.15
N VAL A 18 8.56 -5.68 -9.20
CA VAL A 18 7.76 -6.87 -9.52
C VAL A 18 6.58 -6.52 -10.40
N TYR A 19 5.78 -5.53 -10.01
CA TYR A 19 4.58 -5.18 -10.78
C TYR A 19 4.87 -4.44 -12.07
N GLN A 20 5.95 -3.68 -12.16
CA GLN A 20 6.43 -3.12 -13.44
C GLN A 20 6.72 -4.23 -14.45
N ASP A 21 7.36 -5.31 -14.02
CA ASP A 21 7.64 -6.46 -14.87
C ASP A 21 6.35 -7.21 -15.25
N LEU A 22 5.48 -7.49 -14.28
CA LEU A 22 4.21 -8.18 -14.52
C LEU A 22 3.27 -7.40 -15.47
N THR A 23 3.36 -6.08 -15.49
CA THR A 23 2.51 -5.21 -16.32
C THR A 23 3.15 -4.76 -17.63
N THR A 24 4.30 -5.29 -17.99
CA THR A 24 5.01 -4.93 -19.23
C THR A 24 4.15 -5.11 -20.49
N ASN A 25 3.29 -6.15 -20.51
CA ASN A 25 2.43 -6.49 -21.64
C ASN A 25 0.94 -6.16 -21.41
N GLY A 26 0.62 -5.38 -20.40
CA GLY A 26 -0.75 -5.01 -20.06
C GLY A 26 -0.95 -4.90 -18.55
N LYS A 27 -2.05 -4.28 -18.16
CA LYS A 27 -2.34 -3.98 -16.74
C LYS A 27 -2.90 -5.16 -15.94
N GLU A 28 -3.37 -6.21 -16.60
CA GLU A 28 -4.02 -7.34 -15.96
C GLU A 28 -2.98 -8.21 -15.22
N ILE A 29 -3.20 -8.43 -13.94
CA ILE A 29 -2.44 -9.37 -13.10
C ILE A 29 -3.24 -10.67 -13.02
N ARG A 30 -2.71 -11.73 -13.62
CA ARG A 30 -3.37 -13.04 -13.72
C ARG A 30 -2.80 -14.01 -12.69
N LYS A 31 -3.59 -15.01 -12.31
CA LYS A 31 -3.16 -16.06 -11.37
C LYS A 31 -1.93 -16.80 -11.86
N GLU A 32 -1.92 -17.16 -13.13
CA GLU A 32 -0.84 -17.92 -13.77
C GLU A 32 0.52 -17.18 -13.68
N ASP A 33 0.49 -15.85 -13.90
CA ASP A 33 1.70 -15.02 -13.83
C ASP A 33 2.25 -14.96 -12.39
N LEU A 34 1.37 -14.83 -11.41
CA LEU A 34 1.72 -14.85 -9.98
C LEU A 34 2.26 -16.22 -9.53
N GLU A 35 1.62 -17.32 -9.96
CA GLU A 35 2.08 -18.67 -9.66
C GLU A 35 3.45 -18.96 -10.27
N GLN A 36 3.67 -18.55 -11.51
CA GLN A 36 4.96 -18.69 -12.18
C GLN A 36 6.05 -17.94 -11.42
N LEU A 37 5.76 -16.70 -11.01
CA LEU A 37 6.72 -15.89 -10.26
C LEU A 37 7.01 -16.49 -8.88
N LEU A 38 6.00 -16.97 -8.17
CA LEU A 38 6.15 -17.61 -6.85
C LEU A 38 7.03 -18.87 -6.88
N ARG A 39 7.15 -19.55 -8.04
CA ARG A 39 8.05 -20.71 -8.25
C ARG A 39 9.47 -20.30 -8.62
N ASN A 40 9.73 -19.01 -8.86
CA ASN A 40 11.04 -18.52 -9.32
C ASN A 40 11.74 -17.68 -8.24
N ASP A 41 12.36 -18.38 -7.28
CA ASP A 41 13.08 -17.76 -6.16
C ASP A 41 14.23 -16.85 -6.62
N VAL A 42 14.90 -17.21 -7.71
CA VAL A 42 16.00 -16.43 -8.27
C VAL A 42 15.49 -15.08 -8.78
N LYS A 43 14.36 -15.10 -9.50
CA LYS A 43 13.76 -13.87 -10.03
C LYS A 43 13.26 -12.96 -8.90
N LEU A 44 12.62 -13.53 -7.87
CA LEU A 44 12.21 -12.77 -6.68
C LEU A 44 13.39 -12.11 -5.97
N GLN A 45 14.49 -12.86 -5.80
CA GLN A 45 15.70 -12.32 -5.20
C GLN A 45 16.30 -11.19 -6.06
N THR A 46 16.25 -11.30 -7.38
CA THR A 46 16.76 -10.26 -8.30
C THR A 46 16.04 -8.91 -8.10
N TYR A 47 14.72 -8.89 -7.89
CA TYR A 47 14.00 -7.64 -7.59
C TYR A 47 14.47 -7.02 -6.28
N VAL A 48 14.66 -7.84 -5.25
CA VAL A 48 15.19 -7.37 -3.96
C VAL A 48 16.59 -6.80 -4.10
N ASP A 49 17.48 -7.54 -4.80
CA ASP A 49 18.87 -7.09 -5.00
C ASP A 49 18.94 -5.77 -5.81
N ASN A 50 18.05 -5.60 -6.78
CA ASN A 50 17.96 -4.35 -7.53
C ASN A 50 17.46 -3.20 -6.64
N ALA A 51 16.46 -3.43 -5.80
CA ALA A 51 16.01 -2.43 -4.84
C ALA A 51 17.10 -2.06 -3.82
N PHE A 52 17.89 -3.02 -3.35
CA PHE A 52 19.06 -2.74 -2.50
C PHE A 52 20.11 -1.89 -3.21
N LYS A 53 20.39 -2.17 -4.50
CA LYS A 53 21.32 -1.37 -5.30
C LYS A 53 20.88 0.08 -5.39
N GLU A 54 19.60 0.31 -5.62
CA GLU A 54 19.03 1.64 -5.79
C GLU A 54 18.93 2.39 -4.46
N GLU A 55 18.33 1.77 -3.44
CA GLU A 55 17.91 2.45 -2.21
C GLU A 55 18.96 2.46 -1.09
N LEU A 56 19.86 1.49 -1.07
CA LEU A 56 20.90 1.39 -0.02
C LEU A 56 22.29 1.73 -0.55
N PHE A 57 22.69 1.12 -1.66
CA PHE A 57 24.06 1.25 -2.16
C PHE A 57 24.22 2.40 -3.14
N HIS A 58 23.13 2.89 -3.75
CA HIS A 58 23.13 3.97 -4.76
C HIS A 58 24.11 3.70 -5.92
N VAL A 59 24.17 2.45 -6.36
CA VAL A 59 25.07 1.98 -7.43
C VAL A 59 24.27 1.62 -8.67
N GLN A 60 24.97 1.50 -9.80
CA GLN A 60 24.33 1.16 -11.08
C GLN A 60 23.95 -0.33 -11.15
N ALA A 61 23.00 -0.65 -12.03
CA ALA A 61 22.46 -2.02 -12.16
C ALA A 61 23.53 -3.08 -12.48
N ASN A 62 24.61 -2.73 -13.17
CA ASN A 62 25.72 -3.62 -13.53
C ASN A 62 26.72 -3.86 -12.38
N GLU A 63 26.65 -3.10 -11.30
CA GLU A 63 27.50 -3.29 -10.14
C GLU A 63 26.95 -4.40 -9.24
N GLN A 64 27.82 -5.10 -8.52
CA GLN A 64 27.48 -6.18 -7.60
C GLN A 64 28.02 -5.85 -6.21
N PRO A 65 27.28 -5.07 -5.40
CA PRO A 65 27.70 -4.76 -4.05
C PRO A 65 27.69 -6.01 -3.18
N GLU A 66 28.69 -6.11 -2.29
CA GLU A 66 28.74 -7.19 -1.31
C GLU A 66 27.88 -6.84 -0.09
N TYR A 67 26.97 -7.76 0.27
CA TYR A 67 26.17 -7.64 1.48
C TYR A 67 26.99 -8.01 2.71
N ASN A 68 26.91 -7.20 3.77
CA ASN A 68 27.28 -7.67 5.09
C ASN A 68 26.22 -8.63 5.66
N GLY A 69 26.52 -9.30 6.77
CA GLY A 69 25.63 -10.33 7.33
C GLY A 69 24.22 -9.81 7.67
N THR A 70 24.11 -8.59 8.20
CA THR A 70 22.80 -7.97 8.54
C THR A 70 22.00 -7.63 7.27
N GLN A 71 22.65 -7.07 6.27
CA GLN A 71 22.03 -6.76 4.97
C GLN A 71 21.54 -8.01 4.27
N LEU A 72 22.31 -9.12 4.34
CA LEU A 72 21.88 -10.40 3.77
C LEU A 72 20.62 -10.93 4.46
N ILE A 73 20.52 -10.81 5.80
CA ILE A 73 19.31 -11.19 6.53
C ILE A 73 18.12 -10.36 6.08
N HIS A 74 18.26 -9.01 6.03
CA HIS A 74 17.18 -8.12 5.56
C HIS A 74 16.75 -8.44 4.13
N SER A 75 17.68 -8.72 3.22
CA SER A 75 17.38 -9.14 1.85
C SER A 75 16.50 -10.39 1.81
N LYS A 76 16.81 -11.41 2.63
CA LYS A 76 16.02 -12.65 2.72
C LYS A 76 14.63 -12.41 3.33
N VAL A 77 14.53 -11.53 4.33
CA VAL A 77 13.24 -11.17 4.94
C VAL A 77 12.37 -10.43 3.91
N ILE A 78 12.92 -9.46 3.17
CA ILE A 78 12.19 -8.74 2.12
C ILE A 78 11.72 -9.69 1.02
N ALA A 79 12.56 -10.64 0.58
CA ALA A 79 12.16 -11.66 -0.38
C ALA A 79 10.99 -12.53 0.15
N SER A 80 11.00 -12.87 1.44
CA SER A 80 9.87 -13.55 2.09
C SER A 80 8.60 -12.70 2.12
N TYR A 81 8.73 -11.40 2.38
CA TYR A 81 7.61 -10.44 2.35
C TYR A 81 7.01 -10.29 0.94
N LEU A 82 7.84 -10.25 -0.10
CA LEU A 82 7.35 -10.29 -1.48
C LEU A 82 6.53 -11.54 -1.76
N ARG A 83 6.96 -12.71 -1.28
CA ARG A 83 6.19 -13.96 -1.42
C ARG A 83 4.84 -13.87 -0.71
N GLN A 84 4.78 -13.27 0.47
CA GLN A 84 3.52 -13.08 1.20
C GLN A 84 2.58 -12.14 0.44
N LEU A 85 3.10 -11.03 -0.10
CA LEU A 85 2.35 -10.11 -0.95
C LEU A 85 1.77 -10.83 -2.17
N LEU A 86 2.59 -11.56 -2.91
CA LEU A 86 2.16 -12.28 -4.13
C LEU A 86 1.15 -13.39 -3.82
N ARG A 87 1.25 -14.08 -2.68
CA ARG A 87 0.24 -15.06 -2.24
C ARG A 87 -1.09 -14.39 -1.91
N ASN A 88 -1.08 -13.24 -1.25
CA ASN A 88 -2.29 -12.46 -1.02
C ASN A 88 -2.93 -12.05 -2.34
N ASP A 89 -2.13 -11.57 -3.29
CA ASP A 89 -2.61 -11.19 -4.62
C ASP A 89 -3.15 -12.38 -5.43
N LEU A 90 -2.57 -13.56 -5.26
CA LEU A 90 -3.05 -14.78 -5.91
C LEU A 90 -4.49 -15.12 -5.51
N HIS A 91 -4.88 -14.86 -4.25
CA HIS A 91 -6.28 -15.01 -3.79
C HIS A 91 -7.20 -13.95 -4.39
N TYR A 92 -6.68 -12.74 -4.65
CA TYR A 92 -7.46 -11.64 -5.19
C TYR A 92 -7.54 -11.65 -6.73
N ALA A 93 -6.53 -12.16 -7.42
CA ALA A 93 -6.44 -12.19 -8.88
C ALA A 93 -7.63 -12.93 -9.56
N PRO A 94 -8.02 -12.53 -10.79
CA PRO A 94 -7.41 -11.49 -11.60
C PRO A 94 -7.85 -10.09 -11.20
N PHE A 95 -6.98 -9.09 -11.42
CA PHE A 95 -7.27 -7.68 -11.21
C PHE A 95 -6.38 -6.82 -12.14
N HIS A 96 -6.68 -5.53 -12.28
CA HIS A 96 -5.87 -4.61 -13.07
C HIS A 96 -5.02 -3.74 -12.15
N MET A 97 -3.73 -3.65 -12.42
CA MET A 97 -2.82 -2.70 -11.80
C MET A 97 -2.98 -1.34 -12.48
N GLU A 98 -3.59 -0.38 -11.80
CA GLU A 98 -3.82 0.95 -12.38
C GLU A 98 -2.61 1.86 -12.24
N ALA A 99 -1.98 1.87 -11.07
CA ALA A 99 -0.75 2.62 -10.85
C ALA A 99 0.02 2.10 -9.62
N MET A 100 1.33 2.39 -9.61
CA MET A 100 2.23 2.24 -8.48
C MET A 100 2.88 3.59 -8.17
N GLU A 101 3.15 3.87 -6.89
CA GLU A 101 3.82 5.09 -6.41
C GLU A 101 3.22 6.38 -7.00
N GLN A 102 1.88 6.42 -7.07
CA GLN A 102 1.17 7.53 -7.71
C GLN A 102 1.03 8.73 -6.79
N LYS A 103 1.60 9.86 -7.17
CA LYS A 103 1.37 11.13 -6.47
C LYS A 103 -0.05 11.63 -6.71
N VAL A 104 -0.74 11.96 -5.64
CA VAL A 104 -2.07 12.58 -5.65
C VAL A 104 -2.07 13.83 -4.79
N THR A 105 -2.70 14.88 -5.30
CA THR A 105 -2.85 16.15 -4.57
C THR A 105 -4.23 16.74 -4.80
N GLU A 106 -4.71 17.45 -3.80
CA GLU A 106 -5.92 18.25 -3.85
C GLU A 106 -5.70 19.54 -3.05
N THR A 107 -6.28 20.65 -3.54
CA THR A 107 -6.36 21.88 -2.78
C THR A 107 -7.70 21.94 -2.07
N VAL A 108 -7.68 22.03 -0.75
CA VAL A 108 -8.85 22.19 0.11
C VAL A 108 -8.87 23.65 0.61
N GLU A 109 -10.01 24.29 0.52
CA GLU A 109 -10.21 25.62 1.06
C GLU A 109 -10.67 25.52 2.53
N ILE A 110 -9.91 26.13 3.43
CA ILE A 110 -10.24 26.18 4.86
C ILE A 110 -10.73 27.57 5.21
N GLU A 111 -11.94 27.66 5.74
CA GLU A 111 -12.46 28.89 6.31
C GLU A 111 -11.76 29.21 7.63
N THR A 112 -11.18 30.39 7.72
CA THR A 112 -10.52 30.89 8.94
C THR A 112 -11.10 32.24 9.32
N PRO A 113 -10.93 32.71 10.56
CA PRO A 113 -11.34 34.05 10.96
C PRO A 113 -10.71 35.18 10.13
N LEU A 114 -9.63 34.88 9.39
CA LEU A 114 -8.92 35.84 8.54
C LEU A 114 -9.27 35.71 7.06
N GLY A 115 -10.18 34.79 6.70
CA GLY A 115 -10.59 34.49 5.33
C GLY A 115 -10.34 33.03 4.92
N ILE A 116 -10.52 32.77 3.63
CA ILE A 116 -10.32 31.43 3.04
C ILE A 116 -8.83 31.19 2.82
N LEU A 117 -8.32 30.10 3.37
CA LEU A 117 -6.95 29.65 3.21
C LEU A 117 -6.90 28.40 2.34
N PRO A 118 -6.23 28.41 1.16
CA PRO A 118 -6.02 27.20 0.38
C PRO A 118 -4.95 26.33 1.04
N LEU A 119 -5.28 25.07 1.31
CA LEU A 119 -4.37 24.05 1.82
C LEU A 119 -4.18 22.95 0.78
N ASN A 120 -2.95 22.73 0.34
CA ASN A 120 -2.60 21.58 -0.51
C ASN A 120 -2.43 20.34 0.36
N SER A 121 -3.23 19.33 0.10
CA SER A 121 -3.19 18.05 0.77
C SER A 121 -2.97 16.93 -0.23
N GLY A 122 -2.30 15.84 0.19
CA GLY A 122 -2.04 14.70 -0.68
C GLY A 122 -0.80 13.93 -0.25
N GLY A 123 -0.27 13.12 -1.16
CA GLY A 123 0.91 12.29 -0.96
C GLY A 123 1.09 11.29 -2.07
N THR A 124 1.75 10.17 -1.78
CA THR A 124 1.97 9.08 -2.73
C THR A 124 1.13 7.87 -2.31
N ILE A 125 0.37 7.33 -3.25
CA ILE A 125 -0.35 6.07 -3.09
C ILE A 125 0.59 4.96 -3.57
N ASP A 126 0.89 3.99 -2.70
CA ASP A 126 1.82 2.90 -3.04
C ASP A 126 1.31 2.07 -4.22
N ARG A 127 0.00 1.74 -4.22
CA ARG A 127 -0.61 0.91 -5.24
C ARG A 127 -2.09 1.25 -5.44
N MET A 128 -2.50 1.37 -6.71
CA MET A 128 -3.91 1.42 -7.12
C MET A 128 -4.21 0.24 -8.03
N GLU A 129 -5.29 -0.46 -7.74
CA GLU A 129 -5.74 -1.61 -8.52
C GLU A 129 -7.25 -1.62 -8.67
N SER A 130 -7.74 -2.11 -9.81
CA SER A 130 -9.18 -2.22 -10.05
C SER A 130 -9.61 -3.66 -10.29
N LYS A 131 -10.79 -3.97 -9.79
CA LYS A 131 -11.49 -5.23 -10.05
C LYS A 131 -13.00 -4.96 -10.05
N ASP A 132 -13.68 -5.43 -11.08
CA ASP A 132 -15.09 -5.16 -11.29
C ASP A 132 -15.37 -3.63 -11.27
N ASP A 133 -16.22 -3.16 -10.37
CA ASP A 133 -16.58 -1.74 -10.20
C ASP A 133 -15.83 -1.02 -9.07
N THR A 134 -14.76 -1.61 -8.57
CA THR A 134 -14.03 -1.13 -7.38
C THR A 134 -12.58 -0.80 -7.69
N LEU A 135 -12.16 0.42 -7.33
CA LEU A 135 -10.77 0.83 -7.22
C LEU A 135 -10.30 0.64 -5.78
N ARG A 136 -9.33 -0.23 -5.57
CA ARG A 136 -8.70 -0.42 -4.28
C ARG A 136 -7.42 0.42 -4.20
N ILE A 137 -7.32 1.23 -3.15
CA ILE A 137 -6.12 2.04 -2.84
C ILE A 137 -5.38 1.31 -1.75
N VAL A 138 -4.19 0.83 -2.02
CA VAL A 138 -3.42 -0.01 -1.10
C VAL A 138 -2.17 0.72 -0.66
N ASP A 139 -1.98 0.81 0.65
CA ASP A 139 -0.75 1.26 1.30
C ASP A 139 -0.11 0.06 2.01
N TYR A 140 1.17 -0.17 1.76
CA TYR A 140 1.91 -1.28 2.33
C TYR A 140 2.45 -0.97 3.71
N LYS A 141 2.32 -1.93 4.64
CA LYS A 141 2.90 -1.84 5.97
C LYS A 141 3.76 -3.05 6.27
N THR A 142 5.08 -2.83 6.35
CA THR A 142 6.08 -3.86 6.69
C THR A 142 6.16 -4.11 8.20
N GLY A 143 5.60 -3.21 9.00
CA GLY A 143 5.54 -3.30 10.47
C GLY A 143 4.25 -2.72 11.03
N GLY A 144 4.19 -2.58 12.35
CA GLY A 144 3.03 -2.04 13.06
C GLY A 144 1.90 -3.04 13.27
N THR A 145 0.86 -2.59 13.95
CA THR A 145 -0.34 -3.39 14.26
C THR A 145 -1.57 -2.74 13.64
N PRO A 146 -2.40 -3.51 12.92
CA PRO A 146 -3.67 -3.02 12.41
C PRO A 146 -4.55 -2.43 13.52
N ARG A 147 -5.17 -1.31 13.22
CA ARG A 147 -6.15 -0.66 14.09
C ARG A 147 -7.49 -0.61 13.37
N THR A 148 -8.57 -0.60 14.17
CA THR A 148 -9.92 -0.50 13.67
C THR A 148 -10.59 0.68 14.40
N PRO A 149 -10.77 1.84 13.76
CA PRO A 149 -11.47 2.97 14.36
C PRO A 149 -12.96 2.64 14.51
N GLU A 150 -13.58 3.20 15.53
CA GLU A 150 -15.02 3.03 15.75
C GLU A 150 -15.84 3.82 14.72
N ASN A 151 -15.37 5.04 14.40
CA ASN A 151 -16.00 6.00 13.49
C ASN A 151 -14.95 6.94 12.89
N ILE A 152 -15.40 7.81 12.00
CA ILE A 152 -14.55 8.81 11.35
C ILE A 152 -14.01 9.86 12.34
N GLU A 153 -14.78 10.27 13.33
CA GLU A 153 -14.40 11.30 14.30
C GLU A 153 -13.10 10.95 15.04
N GLN A 154 -12.87 9.68 15.36
CA GLN A 154 -11.64 9.22 16.01
C GLN A 154 -10.36 9.54 15.22
N LEU A 155 -10.47 9.69 13.90
CA LEU A 155 -9.32 10.03 13.05
C LEU A 155 -8.85 11.48 13.24
N PHE A 156 -9.72 12.34 13.78
CA PHE A 156 -9.44 13.77 13.99
C PHE A 156 -9.08 14.11 15.42
N VAL A 157 -9.29 13.19 16.36
CA VAL A 157 -8.96 13.41 17.78
C VAL A 157 -7.43 13.30 17.97
N PRO A 158 -6.74 14.35 18.44
CA PRO A 158 -5.32 14.28 18.76
C PRO A 158 -5.08 13.29 19.93
N ALA A 159 -4.40 12.21 19.67
CA ALA A 159 -4.03 11.21 20.67
C ALA A 159 -2.77 10.45 20.23
N ASP A 160 -1.98 9.95 21.18
CA ASP A 160 -0.77 9.17 20.89
C ASP A 160 -1.08 7.90 20.10
N ASN A 161 -2.28 7.37 20.24
CA ASN A 161 -2.75 6.17 19.55
C ASN A 161 -3.64 6.45 18.34
N ARG A 162 -3.68 7.69 17.83
CA ARG A 162 -4.43 8.05 16.63
C ARG A 162 -4.05 7.13 15.46
N PRO A 163 -5.02 6.60 14.70
CA PRO A 163 -4.73 5.71 13.57
C PRO A 163 -4.30 6.49 12.32
N ASN A 164 -3.10 7.09 12.36
CA ASN A 164 -2.58 7.98 11.32
C ASN A 164 -2.53 7.34 9.93
N TYR A 165 -2.26 6.04 9.83
CA TYR A 165 -2.23 5.35 8.55
C TYR A 165 -3.62 5.25 7.92
N ILE A 166 -4.66 5.06 8.74
CA ILE A 166 -6.05 5.03 8.27
C ILE A 166 -6.46 6.43 7.80
N PHE A 167 -6.12 7.47 8.59
CA PHE A 167 -6.37 8.86 8.19
C PHE A 167 -5.73 9.17 6.83
N GLN A 168 -4.46 8.82 6.64
CA GLN A 168 -3.74 9.02 5.38
C GLN A 168 -4.43 8.29 4.20
N THR A 169 -4.80 7.03 4.40
CA THR A 169 -5.43 6.23 3.34
C THR A 169 -6.83 6.75 3.02
N PHE A 170 -7.58 7.24 4.02
CA PHE A 170 -8.89 7.87 3.82
C PHE A 170 -8.77 9.21 3.08
N LEU A 171 -7.73 10.01 3.36
CA LEU A 171 -7.44 11.21 2.59
C LEU A 171 -7.24 10.88 1.10
N TYR A 172 -6.46 9.86 0.79
CA TYR A 172 -6.27 9.42 -0.58
C TYR A 172 -7.57 8.90 -1.21
N ALA A 173 -8.40 8.19 -0.44
CA ALA A 173 -9.70 7.73 -0.89
C ALA A 173 -10.63 8.90 -1.23
N ALA A 174 -10.68 9.94 -0.38
CA ALA A 174 -11.45 11.15 -0.63
C ALA A 174 -11.02 11.87 -1.91
N ILE A 175 -9.70 11.99 -2.15
CA ILE A 175 -9.16 12.56 -3.38
C ILE A 175 -9.58 11.72 -4.60
N MET A 176 -9.51 10.41 -4.51
CA MET A 176 -9.82 9.51 -5.61
C MET A 176 -11.31 9.40 -5.91
N CYS A 177 -12.20 9.49 -4.93
CA CYS A 177 -13.64 9.55 -5.14
C CYS A 177 -14.07 10.68 -6.10
N ARG A 178 -13.33 11.79 -6.11
CA ARG A 178 -13.61 12.93 -6.99
C ARG A 178 -12.99 12.82 -8.38
N LYS A 179 -11.97 11.98 -8.54
CA LYS A 179 -11.19 11.89 -9.79
C LYS A 179 -11.66 10.79 -10.72
N GLN A 180 -12.49 9.87 -10.23
CA GLN A 180 -12.94 8.71 -10.99
C GLN A 180 -14.31 8.22 -10.47
N THR A 181 -14.96 7.28 -11.16
CA THR A 181 -16.36 6.87 -10.92
C THR A 181 -16.52 5.50 -10.27
N LEU A 182 -15.44 4.73 -10.12
CA LEU A 182 -15.48 3.44 -9.43
C LEU A 182 -15.71 3.63 -7.93
N LYS A 183 -16.21 2.61 -7.25
CA LYS A 183 -16.18 2.56 -5.79
C LYS A 183 -14.75 2.58 -5.31
N VAL A 184 -14.43 3.37 -4.29
CA VAL A 184 -13.07 3.46 -3.74
C VAL A 184 -13.00 2.69 -2.42
N ALA A 185 -12.15 1.66 -2.36
CA ALA A 185 -11.92 0.85 -1.18
C ALA A 185 -10.51 1.13 -0.60
N PRO A 186 -10.40 1.95 0.46
CA PRO A 186 -9.12 2.20 1.11
C PRO A 186 -8.62 0.95 1.83
N SER A 187 -7.32 0.65 1.67
CA SER A 187 -6.74 -0.60 2.13
C SER A 187 -5.36 -0.39 2.75
N LEU A 188 -5.10 -1.09 3.86
CA LEU A 188 -3.79 -1.17 4.51
C LEU A 188 -3.32 -2.62 4.48
N LEU A 189 -2.31 -2.91 3.66
CA LEU A 189 -1.79 -4.26 3.51
C LEU A 189 -0.62 -4.48 4.47
N TYR A 190 -0.90 -5.10 5.62
CA TYR A 190 0.11 -5.53 6.58
C TYR A 190 0.76 -6.82 6.11
N ILE A 191 1.99 -6.73 5.61
CA ILE A 191 2.66 -7.83 4.92
C ILE A 191 2.81 -9.07 5.80
N HIS A 192 3.11 -8.90 7.08
CA HIS A 192 3.25 -10.03 8.02
C HIS A 192 1.93 -10.78 8.27
N ARG A 193 0.77 -10.22 7.90
CA ARG A 193 -0.56 -10.85 7.97
C ARG A 193 -1.06 -11.37 6.63
N ALA A 194 -0.46 -10.96 5.54
CA ALA A 194 -0.88 -11.29 4.18
C ALA A 194 -0.81 -12.79 3.84
N ALA A 195 -0.15 -13.59 4.67
CA ALA A 195 -0.09 -15.06 4.52
C ALA A 195 -1.38 -15.78 4.97
N SER A 196 -2.29 -15.11 5.68
CA SER A 196 -3.56 -15.70 6.12
C SER A 196 -4.55 -15.81 4.97
N GLU A 197 -5.18 -16.98 4.81
CA GLU A 197 -6.14 -17.22 3.71
C GLU A 197 -7.35 -16.28 3.70
N ASN A 198 -7.78 -15.82 4.87
CA ASN A 198 -8.94 -14.94 5.03
C ASN A 198 -8.55 -13.46 5.22
N TYR A 199 -7.29 -13.12 4.95
CA TYR A 199 -6.84 -11.75 5.13
C TYR A 199 -7.37 -10.85 4.02
N SER A 200 -8.04 -9.77 4.40
CA SER A 200 -8.39 -8.65 3.51
C SER A 200 -7.67 -7.38 3.96
N PRO A 201 -7.03 -6.64 3.06
CA PRO A 201 -6.39 -5.37 3.40
C PRO A 201 -7.39 -4.21 3.50
N VAL A 202 -8.64 -4.38 3.08
CA VAL A 202 -9.67 -3.33 3.16
C VAL A 202 -9.84 -2.89 4.60
N ILE A 203 -9.76 -1.58 4.84
CA ILE A 203 -9.92 -1.01 6.17
C ILE A 203 -11.33 -1.27 6.70
N GLU A 204 -11.41 -1.69 7.93
CA GLU A 204 -12.67 -1.94 8.63
C GLU A 204 -12.90 -0.89 9.72
N MET A 205 -14.16 -0.55 9.96
CA MET A 205 -14.59 0.31 11.06
C MET A 205 -15.66 -0.38 11.91
N GLY A 206 -15.77 0.02 13.15
CA GLY A 206 -16.83 -0.44 14.05
C GLY A 206 -16.46 -0.42 15.53
N ALA A 207 -17.46 -0.26 16.38
CA ALA A 207 -17.30 -0.20 17.83
C ALA A 207 -16.69 -1.49 18.42
N PRO A 208 -16.01 -1.42 19.57
CA PRO A 208 -15.50 -2.59 20.26
C PRO A 208 -16.61 -3.63 20.50
N ARG A 209 -16.27 -4.91 20.29
CA ARG A 209 -17.18 -6.05 20.45
C ARG A 209 -18.38 -6.10 19.50
N GLN A 210 -18.46 -5.19 18.53
CA GLN A 210 -19.42 -5.22 17.44
C GLN A 210 -18.78 -5.80 16.16
N PRO A 211 -19.58 -6.35 15.23
CA PRO A 211 -19.07 -6.73 13.91
C PRO A 211 -18.39 -5.54 13.22
N LYS A 212 -17.24 -5.78 12.62
CA LYS A 212 -16.51 -4.77 11.86
C LYS A 212 -17.08 -4.71 10.44
N ILE A 213 -17.17 -3.51 9.89
CA ILE A 213 -17.71 -3.25 8.57
C ILE A 213 -16.56 -2.79 7.66
N PRO A 214 -16.27 -3.51 6.57
CA PRO A 214 -15.25 -3.08 5.63
C PRO A 214 -15.71 -1.83 4.87
N VAL A 215 -14.81 -0.86 4.71
CA VAL A 215 -15.02 0.34 3.92
C VAL A 215 -14.83 0.00 2.44
N SER A 216 -15.80 -0.70 1.87
CA SER A 216 -15.76 -1.16 0.48
C SER A 216 -16.11 -0.07 -0.54
N ASN A 217 -16.71 1.03 -0.08
CA ASN A 217 -16.95 2.24 -0.86
C ASN A 217 -16.84 3.47 0.02
N PHE A 218 -15.75 4.20 -0.10
CA PHE A 218 -15.48 5.37 0.72
C PHE A 218 -16.45 6.53 0.49
N ALA A 219 -17.13 6.58 -0.64
CA ALA A 219 -18.12 7.63 -0.93
C ALA A 219 -19.22 7.75 0.15
N PHE A 220 -19.52 6.66 0.89
CA PHE A 220 -20.47 6.71 2.01
C PHE A 220 -19.96 7.44 3.25
N TYR A 221 -18.67 7.68 3.34
CA TYR A 221 -17.98 8.30 4.47
C TYR A 221 -17.36 9.65 4.12
N GLU A 222 -17.41 10.04 2.85
CA GLU A 222 -16.71 11.22 2.34
C GLU A 222 -17.20 12.51 3.01
N ASP A 223 -18.51 12.69 3.16
CA ASP A 223 -19.09 13.90 3.77
C ASP A 223 -18.74 14.03 5.26
N GLU A 224 -18.68 12.89 5.99
CA GLU A 224 -18.29 12.91 7.41
C GLU A 224 -16.78 13.12 7.58
N PHE A 225 -15.97 12.67 6.64
CA PHE A 225 -14.51 12.78 6.68
C PHE A 225 -14.03 14.22 6.37
N ARG A 226 -14.81 15.02 5.69
CA ARG A 226 -14.53 16.43 5.32
C ARG A 226 -14.93 17.39 6.41
#